data_52395e860db3950ac89c8f4f00deb7e0
#
_entry.id   52395e860db3950ac89c8f4f00deb7e0
#
_cell.length_a   1.000
_cell.length_b   1.000
_cell.length_c   1.000
_cell.angle_alpha   90.00
_cell.angle_beta   90.00
_cell.angle_gamma   90.00
#
_symmetry.space_group_name_H-M   'P 1'
#
loop_
_entity.id
_entity.type
_entity.pdbx_description
1 polymer ?
#
loop_
_entity_poly.entity_id
_entity_poly.type
_entity_poly.pdbx_seq_one_letter_code
_entity_poly.pdbx_strand_id
1 'polypeptide(L)'
;MYEAFYQFKAKPFSLLPDSSFLYHGSEHQAAYSLLEYGILTQAPFMVLTGDPGMGKTSLLQKLIAEHGGRHKIGLVTNARYDIDQLLPWILLSLGLCTKRLDPIEAYHIFSEFLSQESKRLRRVILIIDEAQSLGAELLEELRLLSNMNDDKTLKLQIILSGQPDLHALLQRIDMTQFAQRIVVDYHLKPLSEIDTANCIRHRIRVAGGQPSLFTNKACALVHRLSRGNPRLINQVADIALTYGYAEQARIITSKLVAQAALDRSKGGILPLAAKEELGDLATLPEDAEEPDDPIPNLQPDATPTGSSDGCLVSTPQEDYAKGMALKEEGRLKEAVDLFHSAARDKSMWFKAYSQVGLCYAKVREHHAAIQAFRTALDDPTAQQQERLDVLYVLGRTLESLGKASQALAAYHQIIHITPTFRDVAHRLQELQQIPKHSSDKGQSSSDHRSWFGSVVSDIRRILIGSPP
;
A
#
# COMPACT_ATOMS: atom_id res chain seq x y z
N MET A 1 25.45 0.91 -21.56
CA MET A 1 26.61 1.83 -21.39
C MET A 1 27.13 1.73 -19.95
N TYR A 2 26.43 2.25 -18.96
CA TYR A 2 26.82 2.14 -17.55
C TYR A 2 26.51 0.77 -16.91
N GLU A 3 25.67 -0.06 -17.54
CA GLU A 3 25.26 -1.35 -17.01
C GLU A 3 26.45 -2.29 -16.75
N ALA A 4 27.37 -2.36 -17.69
CA ALA A 4 28.58 -3.18 -17.54
C ALA A 4 29.51 -2.63 -16.44
N PHE A 5 29.60 -1.31 -16.30
CA PHE A 5 30.46 -0.65 -15.31
C PHE A 5 29.97 -0.90 -13.88
N TYR A 6 28.65 -0.78 -13.63
CA TYR A 6 28.02 -1.05 -12.34
C TYR A 6 27.57 -2.51 -12.17
N GLN A 7 27.93 -3.39 -13.10
CA GLN A 7 27.60 -4.82 -13.09
C GLN A 7 26.10 -5.12 -13.07
N PHE A 8 25.29 -4.27 -13.70
CA PHE A 8 23.85 -4.50 -13.82
C PHE A 8 23.54 -5.56 -14.89
N LYS A 9 22.59 -6.44 -14.57
CA LYS A 9 22.00 -7.43 -15.51
C LYS A 9 20.92 -6.80 -16.38
N ALA A 10 20.28 -5.74 -15.91
CA ALA A 10 19.24 -5.00 -16.60
C ALA A 10 19.31 -3.52 -16.19
N LYS A 11 18.67 -2.64 -16.98
CA LYS A 11 18.63 -1.21 -16.70
C LYS A 11 17.75 -0.93 -15.45
N PRO A 12 18.31 -0.44 -14.32
CA PRO A 12 17.55 -0.31 -13.07
C PRO A 12 16.43 0.75 -13.15
N PHE A 13 16.65 1.84 -13.89
CA PHE A 13 15.73 2.97 -13.95
C PHE A 13 15.05 3.12 -15.32
N SER A 14 14.72 1.98 -15.96
CA SER A 14 13.90 1.99 -17.17
C SER A 14 12.55 2.65 -16.92
N LEU A 15 12.09 3.45 -17.88
CA LEU A 15 10.75 4.04 -17.90
C LEU A 15 9.69 3.07 -18.45
N LEU A 16 10.12 1.95 -19.04
CA LEU A 16 9.20 0.92 -19.50
C LEU A 16 8.62 0.19 -18.30
N PRO A 17 7.31 -0.08 -18.31
CA PRO A 17 6.67 -0.81 -17.24
C PRO A 17 7.25 -2.22 -17.15
N ASP A 18 7.80 -2.57 -15.99
CA ASP A 18 8.25 -3.90 -15.63
C ASP A 18 7.86 -4.17 -14.18
N SER A 19 7.00 -5.16 -13.99
CA SER A 19 6.46 -5.52 -12.68
C SER A 19 7.54 -5.97 -11.69
N SER A 20 8.66 -6.53 -12.17
CA SER A 20 9.76 -6.96 -11.30
C SER A 20 10.49 -5.80 -10.63
N PHE A 21 10.49 -4.62 -11.26
CA PHE A 21 11.09 -3.39 -10.74
C PHE A 21 10.13 -2.52 -9.92
N LEU A 22 8.89 -2.97 -9.73
CA LEU A 22 7.89 -2.21 -8.99
C LEU A 22 8.19 -2.25 -7.50
N TYR A 23 8.52 -1.10 -6.93
CA TYR A 23 8.62 -0.93 -5.48
C TYR A 23 7.27 -0.58 -4.88
N HIS A 24 6.82 -1.37 -3.93
CA HIS A 24 5.59 -1.12 -3.18
C HIS A 24 5.90 -0.31 -1.92
N GLY A 25 5.92 1.02 -2.04
CA GLY A 25 5.95 1.90 -0.87
C GLY A 25 4.65 1.83 -0.07
N SER A 26 4.68 2.43 1.11
CA SER A 26 3.52 2.45 2.03
C SER A 26 2.22 2.94 1.38
N GLU A 27 2.29 3.99 0.55
CA GLU A 27 1.15 4.57 -0.16
C GLU A 27 0.60 3.61 -1.23
N HIS A 28 1.48 2.94 -2.00
CA HIS A 28 1.06 1.97 -3.01
C HIS A 28 0.42 0.74 -2.38
N GLN A 29 0.94 0.29 -1.23
CA GLN A 29 0.37 -0.83 -0.49
C GLN A 29 -1.00 -0.47 0.09
N ALA A 30 -1.18 0.73 0.63
CA ALA A 30 -2.46 1.21 1.11
C ALA A 30 -3.50 1.30 -0.02
N ALA A 31 -3.10 1.87 -1.18
CA ALA A 31 -3.96 1.94 -2.37
C ALA A 31 -4.36 0.54 -2.86
N TYR A 32 -3.41 -0.39 -2.94
CA TYR A 32 -3.65 -1.77 -3.34
C TYR A 32 -4.65 -2.46 -2.41
N SER A 33 -4.42 -2.38 -1.10
CA SER A 33 -5.29 -3.00 -0.08
C SER A 33 -6.71 -2.44 -0.13
N LEU A 34 -6.89 -1.15 -0.42
CA LEU A 34 -8.22 -0.55 -0.57
C LEU A 34 -8.93 -1.01 -1.84
N LEU A 35 -8.21 -1.14 -2.97
CA LEU A 35 -8.78 -1.69 -4.19
C LEU A 35 -9.16 -3.16 -4.00
N GLU A 36 -8.30 -3.96 -3.37
CA GLU A 36 -8.59 -5.35 -3.04
C GLU A 36 -9.80 -5.47 -2.10
N TYR A 37 -9.87 -4.63 -1.06
CA TYR A 37 -11.05 -4.53 -0.21
C TYR A 37 -12.32 -4.23 -1.01
N GLY A 38 -12.27 -3.26 -1.94
CA GLY A 38 -13.40 -2.94 -2.81
C GLY A 38 -13.82 -4.11 -3.71
N ILE A 39 -12.87 -4.90 -4.22
CA ILE A 39 -13.17 -6.12 -4.97
C ILE A 39 -13.86 -7.16 -4.07
N LEU A 40 -13.36 -7.38 -2.86
CA LEU A 40 -13.91 -8.35 -1.91
C LEU A 40 -15.30 -7.95 -1.41
N THR A 41 -15.50 -6.68 -1.07
CA THR A 41 -16.78 -6.15 -0.57
C THR A 41 -17.80 -5.85 -1.66
N GLN A 42 -17.46 -6.18 -2.90
CA GLN A 42 -18.35 -6.00 -4.06
C GLN A 42 -18.73 -4.52 -4.27
N ALA A 43 -17.74 -3.63 -4.18
CA ALA A 43 -17.94 -2.23 -4.49
C ALA A 43 -18.28 -2.04 -5.98
N PRO A 44 -19.40 -1.41 -6.35
CA PRO A 44 -19.74 -1.20 -7.75
C PRO A 44 -18.76 -0.28 -8.47
N PHE A 45 -18.32 0.80 -7.78
CA PHE A 45 -17.32 1.74 -8.29
C PHE A 45 -16.20 1.96 -7.29
N MET A 46 -14.98 1.99 -7.83
CA MET A 46 -13.75 2.32 -7.12
C MET A 46 -12.98 3.37 -7.93
N VAL A 47 -12.35 4.32 -7.27
CA VAL A 47 -11.61 5.41 -7.90
C VAL A 47 -10.20 5.46 -7.35
N LEU A 48 -9.21 5.49 -8.25
CA LEU A 48 -7.80 5.66 -7.94
C LEU A 48 -7.29 6.90 -8.66
N THR A 49 -7.02 7.96 -7.93
CA THR A 49 -6.45 9.19 -8.51
C THR A 49 -5.00 9.38 -8.10
N GLY A 50 -4.31 10.27 -8.77
CA GLY A 50 -2.92 10.66 -8.45
C GLY A 50 -2.25 11.33 -9.64
N ASP A 51 -1.18 12.05 -9.38
CA ASP A 51 -0.45 12.77 -10.41
C ASP A 51 0.14 11.84 -11.48
N PRO A 52 0.46 12.36 -12.68
CA PRO A 52 1.15 11.59 -13.71
C PRO A 52 2.47 11.02 -13.19
N GLY A 53 2.74 9.74 -13.49
CA GLY A 53 3.98 9.09 -13.08
C GLY A 53 4.00 8.50 -11.67
N MET A 54 2.90 8.57 -10.91
CA MET A 54 2.79 7.99 -9.55
C MET A 54 2.71 6.46 -9.53
N GLY A 55 2.63 5.78 -10.67
CA GLY A 55 2.60 4.32 -10.72
C GLY A 55 1.19 3.71 -10.68
N LYS A 56 0.13 4.47 -10.92
CA LYS A 56 -1.27 3.98 -10.99
C LYS A 56 -1.42 2.78 -11.93
N THR A 57 -0.97 2.92 -13.16
CA THR A 57 -1.03 1.84 -14.17
C THR A 57 -0.29 0.59 -13.74
N SER A 58 0.88 0.74 -13.09
CA SER A 58 1.64 -0.41 -12.56
C SER A 58 0.89 -1.12 -11.42
N LEU A 59 0.22 -0.36 -10.57
CA LEU A 59 -0.63 -0.90 -9.50
C LEU A 59 -1.80 -1.69 -10.08
N LEU A 60 -2.45 -1.15 -11.12
CA LEU A 60 -3.55 -1.84 -11.82
C LEU A 60 -3.07 -3.11 -12.53
N GLN A 61 -1.89 -3.10 -13.15
CA GLN A 61 -1.31 -4.30 -13.77
C GLN A 61 -1.07 -5.41 -12.75
N LYS A 62 -0.59 -5.06 -11.54
CA LYS A 62 -0.47 -6.02 -10.44
C LYS A 62 -1.84 -6.58 -10.05
N LEU A 63 -2.84 -5.73 -9.87
CA LEU A 63 -4.21 -6.15 -9.55
C LEU A 63 -4.76 -7.13 -10.60
N ILE A 64 -4.53 -6.87 -11.89
CA ILE A 64 -4.92 -7.74 -12.99
C ILE A 64 -4.21 -9.09 -12.90
N ALA A 65 -2.91 -9.11 -12.62
CA ALA A 65 -2.12 -10.33 -12.52
C ALA A 65 -2.61 -11.24 -11.36
N GLU A 66 -2.95 -10.64 -10.22
CA GLU A 66 -3.37 -11.41 -9.03
C GLU A 66 -4.84 -11.85 -9.09
N HIS A 67 -5.73 -11.05 -9.66
CA HIS A 67 -7.18 -11.33 -9.69
C HIS A 67 -7.71 -11.91 -11.01
N GLY A 68 -6.93 -11.83 -12.11
CA GLY A 68 -7.35 -12.29 -13.44
C GLY A 68 -7.67 -13.79 -13.54
N GLY A 69 -7.16 -14.61 -12.63
CA GLY A 69 -7.53 -16.04 -12.54
C GLY A 69 -8.93 -16.29 -11.97
N ARG A 70 -9.41 -15.40 -11.11
CA ARG A 70 -10.71 -15.53 -10.42
C ARG A 70 -11.83 -14.74 -11.07
N HIS A 71 -11.51 -13.61 -11.69
CA HIS A 71 -12.43 -12.67 -12.28
C HIS A 71 -12.12 -12.45 -13.76
N LYS A 72 -13.12 -12.09 -14.54
CA LYS A 72 -12.87 -11.63 -15.90
C LYS A 72 -12.57 -10.13 -15.85
N ILE A 73 -11.36 -9.75 -16.25
CA ILE A 73 -10.92 -8.34 -16.18
C ILE A 73 -10.78 -7.78 -17.59
N GLY A 74 -11.43 -6.64 -17.83
CA GLY A 74 -11.26 -5.82 -19.02
C GLY A 74 -10.49 -4.55 -18.66
N LEU A 75 -9.43 -4.22 -19.41
CA LEU A 75 -8.67 -3.01 -19.26
C LEU A 75 -8.85 -2.11 -20.48
N VAL A 76 -9.43 -0.94 -20.28
CA VAL A 76 -9.55 0.12 -21.28
C VAL A 76 -8.50 1.17 -20.96
N THR A 77 -7.52 1.33 -21.85
CA THR A 77 -6.48 2.35 -21.79
C THR A 77 -6.65 3.33 -22.94
N ASN A 78 -6.25 4.60 -22.73
CA ASN A 78 -6.29 5.63 -23.77
C ASN A 78 -7.70 5.87 -24.37
N ALA A 79 -8.72 5.94 -23.55
CA ALA A 79 -10.03 6.42 -23.97
C ALA A 79 -9.87 7.89 -24.41
N ARG A 80 -9.77 8.12 -25.75
CA ARG A 80 -9.60 9.47 -26.32
C ARG A 80 -10.93 10.21 -26.38
N TYR A 81 -10.86 11.53 -26.40
CA TYR A 81 -12.03 12.42 -26.55
C TYR A 81 -12.91 12.19 -27.80
N ASP A 82 -12.42 11.38 -28.77
CA ASP A 82 -13.14 11.05 -30.01
C ASP A 82 -13.99 9.77 -29.91
N ILE A 83 -14.20 9.25 -28.68
CA ILE A 83 -15.02 8.05 -28.48
C ILE A 83 -16.47 8.50 -28.30
N ASP A 84 -17.29 8.31 -29.32
CA ASP A 84 -18.73 8.56 -29.25
C ASP A 84 -19.47 7.54 -28.37
N GLN A 85 -18.89 6.33 -28.18
CA GLN A 85 -19.49 5.21 -27.46
C GLN A 85 -18.43 4.38 -26.76
N LEU A 86 -18.58 4.15 -25.47
CA LEU A 86 -17.62 3.42 -24.66
C LEU A 86 -17.79 1.89 -24.75
N LEU A 87 -19.00 1.42 -24.92
CA LEU A 87 -19.34 0.00 -24.87
C LEU A 87 -18.58 -0.87 -25.89
N PRO A 88 -18.35 -0.46 -27.16
CA PRO A 88 -17.52 -1.21 -28.11
C PRO A 88 -16.07 -1.42 -27.61
N TRP A 89 -15.49 -0.45 -26.94
CA TRP A 89 -14.15 -0.55 -26.35
C TRP A 89 -14.12 -1.49 -25.14
N ILE A 90 -15.17 -1.48 -24.35
CA ILE A 90 -15.37 -2.45 -23.26
C ILE A 90 -15.41 -3.86 -23.82
N LEU A 91 -16.23 -4.11 -24.85
CA LEU A 91 -16.33 -5.42 -25.50
C LEU A 91 -14.99 -5.87 -26.08
N LEU A 92 -14.25 -4.98 -26.70
CA LEU A 92 -12.91 -5.26 -27.23
C LEU A 92 -11.95 -5.65 -26.10
N SER A 93 -11.96 -4.92 -24.98
CA SER A 93 -11.09 -5.19 -23.83
C SER A 93 -11.37 -6.56 -23.18
N LEU A 94 -12.60 -7.03 -23.28
CA LEU A 94 -13.03 -8.35 -22.79
C LEU A 94 -12.82 -9.47 -23.82
N GLY A 95 -12.41 -9.13 -25.06
CA GLY A 95 -12.19 -10.09 -26.16
C GLY A 95 -13.49 -10.58 -26.80
N LEU A 96 -14.58 -9.83 -26.71
CA LEU A 96 -15.93 -10.25 -27.17
C LEU A 96 -16.24 -9.83 -28.59
N CYS A 97 -15.66 -8.76 -29.11
CA CYS A 97 -15.91 -8.27 -30.44
C CYS A 97 -14.76 -7.49 -31.03
N THR A 98 -14.59 -7.59 -32.36
CA THR A 98 -13.58 -6.84 -33.12
C THR A 98 -14.21 -6.01 -34.27
N LYS A 99 -15.53 -6.04 -34.40
CA LYS A 99 -16.28 -5.35 -35.46
C LYS A 99 -17.08 -4.18 -34.90
N ARG A 100 -17.39 -3.21 -35.73
CA ARG A 100 -18.30 -2.12 -35.39
C ARG A 100 -19.72 -2.70 -35.25
N LEU A 101 -20.30 -2.57 -34.05
CA LEU A 101 -21.63 -3.07 -33.70
C LEU A 101 -22.61 -1.91 -33.61
N ASP A 102 -23.90 -2.20 -33.82
CA ASP A 102 -24.97 -1.31 -33.42
C ASP A 102 -25.03 -1.20 -31.87
N PRO A 103 -25.35 -0.03 -31.31
CA PRO A 103 -25.41 0.18 -29.86
C PRO A 103 -26.28 -0.81 -29.10
N ILE A 104 -27.45 -1.18 -29.69
CA ILE A 104 -28.40 -2.14 -29.12
C ILE A 104 -27.78 -3.53 -29.08
N GLU A 105 -27.15 -3.94 -30.18
CA GLU A 105 -26.47 -5.23 -30.29
C GLU A 105 -25.28 -5.32 -29.30
N ALA A 106 -24.48 -4.26 -29.22
CA ALA A 106 -23.40 -4.18 -28.26
C ALA A 106 -23.88 -4.34 -26.79
N TYR A 107 -25.00 -3.70 -26.44
CA TYR A 107 -25.62 -3.82 -25.13
C TYR A 107 -26.11 -5.25 -24.86
N HIS A 108 -26.73 -5.89 -25.82
CA HIS A 108 -27.18 -7.28 -25.71
C HIS A 108 -26.02 -8.25 -25.48
N ILE A 109 -24.96 -8.14 -26.28
CA ILE A 109 -23.76 -8.98 -26.15
C ILE A 109 -23.15 -8.81 -24.75
N PHE A 110 -23.04 -7.57 -24.26
CA PHE A 110 -22.47 -7.29 -22.93
C PHE A 110 -23.36 -7.87 -21.82
N SER A 111 -24.68 -7.67 -21.89
CA SER A 111 -25.64 -8.19 -20.92
C SER A 111 -25.60 -9.72 -20.82
N GLU A 112 -25.59 -10.38 -22.00
CA GLU A 112 -25.50 -11.83 -22.08
C GLU A 112 -24.18 -12.34 -21.50
N PHE A 113 -23.07 -11.68 -21.81
CA PHE A 113 -21.76 -12.03 -21.27
C PHE A 113 -21.72 -11.91 -19.75
N LEU A 114 -22.22 -10.80 -19.18
CA LEU A 114 -22.30 -10.64 -17.73
C LEU A 114 -23.11 -11.76 -17.07
N SER A 115 -24.21 -12.15 -17.72
CA SER A 115 -25.08 -13.24 -17.24
C SER A 115 -24.39 -14.61 -17.32
N GLN A 116 -23.60 -14.85 -18.37
CA GLN A 116 -22.82 -16.08 -18.52
C GLN A 116 -21.70 -16.18 -17.49
N GLU A 117 -20.92 -15.11 -17.27
CA GLU A 117 -19.85 -15.10 -16.27
C GLU A 117 -20.43 -15.22 -14.84
N SER A 118 -21.55 -14.59 -14.55
CA SER A 118 -22.25 -14.73 -13.27
C SER A 118 -22.69 -16.18 -13.00
N LYS A 119 -23.20 -16.90 -14.00
CA LYS A 119 -23.52 -18.36 -13.89
C LYS A 119 -22.27 -19.20 -13.59
N ARG A 120 -21.08 -18.75 -14.03
CA ARG A 120 -19.78 -19.39 -13.73
C ARG A 120 -19.20 -18.97 -12.39
N LEU A 121 -19.96 -18.23 -11.57
CA LEU A 121 -19.52 -17.62 -10.31
C LEU A 121 -18.32 -16.68 -10.48
N ARG A 122 -18.18 -16.07 -11.64
CA ARG A 122 -17.16 -15.07 -11.95
C ARG A 122 -17.79 -13.69 -12.06
N ARG A 123 -17.12 -12.69 -11.54
CA ARG A 123 -17.48 -11.29 -11.73
C ARG A 123 -16.64 -10.68 -12.86
N VAL A 124 -17.20 -9.68 -13.50
CA VAL A 124 -16.48 -8.86 -14.47
C VAL A 124 -15.97 -7.62 -13.77
N ILE A 125 -14.68 -7.36 -13.84
CA ILE A 125 -14.04 -6.14 -13.34
C ILE A 125 -13.59 -5.34 -14.55
N LEU A 126 -14.15 -4.17 -14.73
CA LEU A 126 -13.77 -3.24 -15.78
C LEU A 126 -12.84 -2.19 -15.19
N ILE A 127 -11.64 -2.09 -15.74
CA ILE A 127 -10.64 -1.09 -15.34
C ILE A 127 -10.53 -0.07 -16.47
N ILE A 128 -10.71 1.21 -16.14
CA ILE A 128 -10.55 2.31 -17.09
C ILE A 128 -9.40 3.19 -16.59
N ASP A 129 -8.29 3.17 -17.31
CA ASP A 129 -7.13 4.01 -17.02
C ASP A 129 -7.23 5.33 -17.79
N GLU A 130 -6.69 6.42 -17.23
CA GLU A 130 -6.81 7.79 -17.72
C GLU A 130 -8.28 8.25 -17.87
N ALA A 131 -9.15 7.87 -16.93
CA ALA A 131 -10.60 8.05 -16.98
C ALA A 131 -11.03 9.53 -17.02
N GLN A 132 -10.18 10.50 -16.65
CA GLN A 132 -10.46 11.93 -16.82
C GLN A 132 -10.67 12.32 -18.29
N SER A 133 -10.18 11.51 -19.24
CA SER A 133 -10.36 11.76 -20.67
C SER A 133 -11.74 11.40 -21.20
N LEU A 134 -12.56 10.67 -20.43
CA LEU A 134 -13.90 10.27 -20.84
C LEU A 134 -14.92 11.44 -20.86
N GLY A 135 -14.73 12.41 -19.97
CA GLY A 135 -15.75 13.43 -19.74
C GLY A 135 -17.00 12.93 -19.00
N ALA A 136 -17.92 13.83 -18.69
CA ALA A 136 -19.11 13.52 -17.89
C ALA A 136 -20.09 12.56 -18.60
N GLU A 137 -20.25 12.67 -19.91
CA GLU A 137 -21.21 11.88 -20.69
C GLU A 137 -20.88 10.40 -20.69
N LEU A 138 -19.62 10.03 -20.95
CA LEU A 138 -19.18 8.63 -20.97
C LEU A 138 -19.09 8.05 -19.55
N LEU A 139 -18.79 8.87 -18.54
CA LEU A 139 -18.88 8.42 -17.14
C LEU A 139 -20.33 8.10 -16.77
N GLU A 140 -21.29 8.88 -17.25
CA GLU A 140 -22.71 8.61 -17.03
C GLU A 140 -23.16 7.32 -17.76
N GLU A 141 -22.61 7.05 -18.97
CA GLU A 141 -22.81 5.75 -19.63
C GLU A 141 -22.34 4.58 -18.76
N LEU A 142 -21.18 4.70 -18.09
CA LEU A 142 -20.70 3.69 -17.12
C LEU A 142 -21.66 3.52 -15.95
N ARG A 143 -22.23 4.60 -15.44
CA ARG A 143 -23.24 4.54 -14.37
C ARG A 143 -24.46 3.75 -14.82
N LEU A 144 -24.92 3.97 -16.07
CA LEU A 144 -26.04 3.22 -16.63
C LEU A 144 -25.69 1.73 -16.82
N LEU A 145 -24.48 1.40 -17.28
CA LEU A 145 -24.01 0.03 -17.39
C LEU A 145 -23.98 -0.68 -16.03
N SER A 146 -23.65 0.05 -14.95
CA SER A 146 -23.68 -0.54 -13.61
C SER A 146 -25.07 -0.94 -13.12
N ASN A 147 -26.17 -0.47 -13.76
CA ASN A 147 -27.52 -0.90 -13.46
C ASN A 147 -27.82 -2.33 -13.97
N MET A 148 -26.92 -2.96 -14.74
CA MET A 148 -27.01 -4.39 -15.08
C MET A 148 -26.72 -5.31 -13.90
N ASN A 149 -26.29 -4.76 -12.77
CA ASN A 149 -26.21 -5.47 -11.49
C ASN A 149 -27.63 -5.68 -10.95
N ASP A 150 -27.93 -6.91 -10.50
CA ASP A 150 -29.19 -7.21 -9.85
C ASP A 150 -29.11 -6.88 -8.35
N ASP A 151 -30.26 -6.70 -7.70
CA ASP A 151 -30.34 -6.38 -6.25
C ASP A 151 -29.62 -7.42 -5.34
N LYS A 152 -29.42 -8.63 -5.82
CA LYS A 152 -28.81 -9.74 -5.09
C LYS A 152 -27.43 -10.15 -5.57
N THR A 153 -27.01 -9.76 -6.78
CA THR A 153 -25.75 -10.22 -7.37
C THR A 153 -25.05 -9.10 -8.11
N LEU A 154 -23.84 -8.80 -7.66
CA LEU A 154 -22.97 -7.88 -8.36
C LEU A 154 -22.25 -8.64 -9.51
N LYS A 155 -22.58 -8.32 -10.75
CA LYS A 155 -21.99 -8.91 -11.96
C LYS A 155 -20.83 -8.10 -12.50
N LEU A 156 -20.90 -6.76 -12.35
CA LEU A 156 -19.96 -5.79 -12.89
C LEU A 156 -19.43 -4.87 -11.78
N GLN A 157 -18.11 -4.79 -11.64
CA GLN A 157 -17.38 -3.80 -10.84
C GLN A 157 -16.57 -2.91 -11.78
N ILE A 158 -16.44 -1.64 -11.45
CA ILE A 158 -15.74 -0.66 -12.27
C ILE A 158 -14.68 0.04 -11.43
N ILE A 159 -13.43 0.04 -11.90
CA ILE A 159 -12.31 0.76 -11.34
C ILE A 159 -11.94 1.90 -12.31
N LEU A 160 -12.03 3.12 -11.84
CA LEU A 160 -11.59 4.30 -12.57
C LEU A 160 -10.22 4.71 -12.04
N SER A 161 -9.25 4.82 -12.93
CA SER A 161 -7.93 5.36 -12.61
C SER A 161 -7.71 6.64 -13.41
N GLY A 162 -7.23 7.69 -12.76
CA GLY A 162 -7.04 8.96 -13.44
C GLY A 162 -6.15 9.96 -12.72
N GLN A 163 -6.03 11.13 -13.31
CA GLN A 163 -5.34 12.28 -12.75
C GLN A 163 -6.26 13.03 -11.78
N PRO A 164 -5.77 14.02 -11.00
CA PRO A 164 -6.61 14.80 -10.08
C PRO A 164 -7.85 15.44 -10.74
N ASP A 165 -7.77 15.71 -12.04
CA ASP A 165 -8.90 16.23 -12.83
C ASP A 165 -10.11 15.28 -12.82
N LEU A 166 -9.89 13.96 -12.73
CA LEU A 166 -10.97 13.00 -12.55
C LEU A 166 -11.73 13.23 -11.24
N HIS A 167 -11.03 13.51 -10.16
CA HIS A 167 -11.65 13.78 -8.88
C HIS A 167 -12.48 15.09 -8.95
N ALA A 168 -11.92 16.14 -9.57
CA ALA A 168 -12.65 17.40 -9.79
C ALA A 168 -13.90 17.20 -10.66
N LEU A 169 -13.82 16.35 -11.69
CA LEU A 169 -14.96 16.01 -12.54
C LEU A 169 -16.06 15.28 -11.76
N LEU A 170 -15.70 14.32 -10.94
CA LEU A 170 -16.64 13.54 -10.13
C LEU A 170 -17.30 14.35 -8.99
N GLN A 171 -16.70 15.45 -8.56
CA GLN A 171 -17.26 16.37 -7.57
C GLN A 171 -18.27 17.38 -8.15
N ARG A 172 -18.45 17.44 -9.45
CA ARG A 172 -19.41 18.33 -10.08
C ARG A 172 -20.84 17.98 -9.66
N ILE A 173 -21.72 18.98 -9.66
CA ILE A 173 -23.14 18.84 -9.24
C ILE A 173 -23.88 17.83 -10.13
N ASP A 174 -23.60 17.85 -11.44
CA ASP A 174 -24.20 16.94 -12.42
C ASP A 174 -23.74 15.48 -12.26
N MET A 175 -22.64 15.24 -11.55
CA MET A 175 -22.08 13.90 -11.27
C MET A 175 -22.45 13.34 -9.88
N THR A 176 -23.32 14.02 -9.13
CA THR A 176 -23.69 13.62 -7.76
C THR A 176 -24.22 12.19 -7.68
N GLN A 177 -25.05 11.75 -8.63
CA GLN A 177 -25.60 10.41 -8.66
C GLN A 177 -24.53 9.33 -8.93
N PHE A 178 -23.52 9.68 -9.72
CA PHE A 178 -22.37 8.82 -9.94
C PHE A 178 -21.53 8.73 -8.67
N ALA A 179 -21.18 9.86 -8.06
CA ALA A 179 -20.34 9.93 -6.87
C ALA A 179 -20.91 9.11 -5.69
N GLN A 180 -22.22 9.06 -5.53
CA GLN A 180 -22.90 8.26 -4.49
C GLN A 180 -22.67 6.74 -4.63
N ARG A 181 -22.27 6.26 -5.81
CA ARG A 181 -21.97 4.84 -6.06
C ARG A 181 -20.51 4.46 -5.84
N ILE A 182 -19.65 5.45 -5.63
CA ILE A 182 -18.23 5.23 -5.34
C ILE A 182 -18.09 4.77 -3.88
N VAL A 183 -17.57 3.57 -3.69
CA VAL A 183 -17.37 2.99 -2.35
C VAL A 183 -15.91 3.13 -1.90
N VAL A 184 -14.98 3.08 -2.85
CA VAL A 184 -13.54 3.26 -2.61
C VAL A 184 -13.07 4.45 -3.43
N ASP A 185 -12.49 5.43 -2.76
CA ASP A 185 -11.80 6.56 -3.38
C ASP A 185 -10.44 6.70 -2.71
N TYR A 186 -9.38 6.66 -3.51
CA TYR A 186 -8.02 6.79 -3.02
C TYR A 186 -7.19 7.69 -3.92
N HIS A 187 -6.54 8.67 -3.29
CA HIS A 187 -5.59 9.55 -3.97
C HIS A 187 -4.16 9.11 -3.64
N LEU A 188 -3.45 8.60 -4.66
CA LEU A 188 -2.09 8.09 -4.54
C LEU A 188 -1.11 9.25 -4.40
N LYS A 189 -0.50 9.36 -3.23
CA LYS A 189 0.45 10.40 -2.88
C LYS A 189 1.87 10.06 -3.34
N PRO A 190 2.75 11.07 -3.46
CA PRO A 190 4.16 10.86 -3.71
C PRO A 190 4.83 9.96 -2.66
N LEU A 191 5.91 9.30 -3.05
CA LEU A 191 6.74 8.52 -2.13
C LEU A 191 7.36 9.44 -1.08
N SER A 192 7.46 8.97 0.15
CA SER A 192 8.24 9.62 1.20
C SER A 192 9.74 9.59 0.87
N GLU A 193 10.55 10.35 1.60
CA GLU A 193 12.01 10.32 1.44
C GLU A 193 12.56 8.92 1.68
N ILE A 194 12.07 8.25 2.73
CA ILE A 194 12.44 6.86 3.06
C ILE A 194 12.03 5.91 1.96
N ASP A 195 10.79 6.01 1.46
CA ASP A 195 10.31 5.16 0.38
C ASP A 195 11.05 5.45 -0.94
N THR A 196 11.47 6.70 -1.19
CA THR A 196 12.30 7.06 -2.35
C THR A 196 13.65 6.35 -2.30
N ALA A 197 14.34 6.40 -1.15
CA ALA A 197 15.62 5.71 -0.96
C ALA A 197 15.46 4.19 -1.12
N ASN A 198 14.42 3.62 -0.54
CA ASN A 198 14.12 2.20 -0.65
C ASN A 198 13.76 1.80 -2.09
N CYS A 199 13.04 2.64 -2.82
CA CYS A 199 12.73 2.44 -4.24
C CYS A 199 14.00 2.39 -5.10
N ILE A 200 14.93 3.33 -4.91
CA ILE A 200 16.21 3.36 -5.61
C ILE A 200 16.99 2.06 -5.32
N ARG A 201 17.14 1.70 -4.06
CA ARG A 201 17.87 0.49 -3.64
C ARG A 201 17.22 -0.80 -4.13
N HIS A 202 15.89 -0.86 -4.10
CA HIS A 202 15.14 -2.01 -4.62
C HIS A 202 15.42 -2.21 -6.13
N ARG A 203 15.30 -1.16 -6.93
CA ARG A 203 15.53 -1.22 -8.38
C ARG A 203 16.97 -1.60 -8.72
N ILE A 204 17.95 -1.06 -8.00
CA ILE A 204 19.36 -1.43 -8.14
C ILE A 204 19.57 -2.92 -7.82
N ARG A 205 18.97 -3.42 -6.72
CA ARG A 205 19.06 -4.83 -6.33
C ARG A 205 18.44 -5.75 -7.38
N VAL A 206 17.25 -5.42 -7.88
CA VAL A 206 16.59 -6.20 -8.96
C VAL A 206 17.43 -6.20 -10.23
N ALA A 207 18.09 -5.09 -10.55
CA ALA A 207 19.03 -5.02 -11.65
C ALA A 207 20.34 -5.81 -11.44
N GLY A 208 20.55 -6.37 -10.24
CA GLY A 208 21.74 -7.15 -9.89
C GLY A 208 22.92 -6.32 -9.37
N GLY A 209 22.72 -5.03 -9.11
CA GLY A 209 23.74 -4.12 -8.58
C GLY A 209 23.76 -4.07 -7.04
N GLN A 210 24.71 -3.32 -6.50
CA GLN A 210 24.85 -3.10 -5.07
C GLN A 210 23.90 -2.00 -4.58
N PRO A 211 23.03 -2.24 -3.57
CA PRO A 211 22.09 -1.25 -3.07
C PRO A 211 22.74 0.03 -2.49
N SER A 212 23.99 -0.06 -2.03
CA SER A 212 24.81 1.04 -1.51
C SER A 212 25.42 1.94 -2.60
N LEU A 213 25.10 1.70 -3.88
CA LEU A 213 25.61 2.51 -5.01
C LEU A 213 25.23 4.00 -4.89
N PHE A 214 24.08 4.34 -4.33
CA PHE A 214 23.68 5.72 -4.02
C PHE A 214 23.87 5.98 -2.52
N THR A 215 24.54 7.09 -2.18
CA THR A 215 24.63 7.54 -0.79
C THR A 215 23.25 7.97 -0.25
N ASN A 216 23.08 7.98 1.08
CA ASN A 216 21.83 8.47 1.71
C ASN A 216 21.54 9.92 1.30
N LYS A 217 22.56 10.79 1.26
CA LYS A 217 22.43 12.18 0.82
C LYS A 217 22.03 12.28 -0.66
N ALA A 218 22.56 11.40 -1.52
CA ALA A 218 22.14 11.31 -2.93
C ALA A 218 20.67 10.92 -3.04
N CYS A 219 20.21 9.92 -2.30
CA CYS A 219 18.80 9.51 -2.27
C CYS A 219 17.88 10.65 -1.77
N ALA A 220 18.25 11.36 -0.72
CA ALA A 220 17.53 12.51 -0.20
C ALA A 220 17.44 13.64 -1.24
N LEU A 221 18.53 13.90 -1.98
CA LEU A 221 18.54 14.89 -3.05
C LEU A 221 17.63 14.44 -4.23
N VAL A 222 17.68 13.16 -4.62
CA VAL A 222 16.76 12.62 -5.64
C VAL A 222 15.31 12.80 -5.20
N HIS A 223 14.99 12.56 -3.92
CA HIS A 223 13.65 12.81 -3.37
C HIS A 223 13.25 14.28 -3.51
N ARG A 224 14.11 15.22 -3.10
CA ARG A 224 13.86 16.65 -3.19
C ARG A 224 13.58 17.09 -4.62
N LEU A 225 14.41 16.65 -5.59
CA LEU A 225 14.26 17.00 -7.01
C LEU A 225 13.04 16.35 -7.67
N SER A 226 12.70 15.14 -7.29
CA SER A 226 11.54 14.40 -7.84
C SER A 226 10.24 14.68 -7.10
N ARG A 227 10.31 15.29 -5.91
CA ARG A 227 9.17 15.44 -4.98
C ARG A 227 8.47 14.11 -4.70
N GLY A 228 9.24 13.01 -4.68
CA GLY A 228 8.71 11.67 -4.46
C GLY A 228 7.95 11.05 -5.64
N ASN A 229 7.96 11.68 -6.83
CA ASN A 229 7.32 11.11 -8.03
C ASN A 229 8.15 9.96 -8.59
N PRO A 230 7.65 8.70 -8.66
CA PRO A 230 8.41 7.53 -9.09
C PRO A 230 9.02 7.67 -10.49
N ARG A 231 8.30 8.31 -11.42
CA ARG A 231 8.80 8.52 -12.77
C ARG A 231 9.99 9.49 -12.80
N LEU A 232 9.91 10.57 -12.02
CA LEU A 232 10.99 11.53 -11.89
C LEU A 232 12.17 10.96 -11.11
N ILE A 233 11.93 10.15 -10.06
CA ILE A 233 12.98 9.41 -9.34
C ILE A 233 13.79 8.59 -10.35
N ASN A 234 13.12 7.80 -11.21
CA ASN A 234 13.80 7.00 -12.21
C ASN A 234 14.61 7.86 -13.17
N GLN A 235 14.07 8.98 -13.64
CA GLN A 235 14.77 9.88 -14.55
C GLN A 235 16.03 10.49 -13.93
N VAL A 236 15.91 11.00 -12.68
CA VAL A 236 17.04 11.62 -11.98
C VAL A 236 18.12 10.58 -11.68
N ALA A 237 17.74 9.41 -11.21
CA ALA A 237 18.66 8.34 -10.87
C ALA A 237 19.37 7.78 -12.13
N ASP A 238 18.67 7.62 -13.25
CA ASP A 238 19.26 7.15 -14.52
C ASP A 238 20.33 8.12 -15.05
N ILE A 239 20.03 9.43 -14.98
CA ILE A 239 20.97 10.46 -15.38
C ILE A 239 22.16 10.49 -14.43
N ALA A 240 21.96 10.41 -13.12
CA ALA A 240 23.03 10.37 -12.13
C ALA A 240 23.98 9.19 -12.36
N LEU A 241 23.45 7.99 -12.72
CA LEU A 241 24.27 6.85 -13.12
C LEU A 241 25.11 7.14 -14.38
N THR A 242 24.54 7.86 -15.34
CA THR A 242 25.25 8.23 -16.57
C THR A 242 26.41 9.18 -16.28
N TYR A 243 26.21 10.17 -15.41
CA TYR A 243 27.27 11.08 -14.96
C TYR A 243 28.33 10.35 -14.13
N GLY A 244 27.92 9.50 -13.19
CA GLY A 244 28.85 8.67 -12.44
C GLY A 244 29.72 7.77 -13.33
N TYR A 245 29.13 7.19 -14.39
CA TYR A 245 29.89 6.44 -15.38
C TYR A 245 30.90 7.33 -16.15
N ALA A 246 30.52 8.53 -16.54
CA ALA A 246 31.40 9.46 -17.22
C ALA A 246 32.59 9.87 -16.35
N GLU A 247 32.39 10.04 -15.05
CA GLU A 247 33.43 10.37 -14.08
C GLU A 247 34.14 9.14 -13.49
N GLN A 248 33.82 7.93 -13.95
CA GLN A 248 34.35 6.65 -13.41
C GLN A 248 34.10 6.49 -11.89
N ALA A 249 33.04 7.11 -11.36
CA ALA A 249 32.68 7.07 -9.96
C ALA A 249 32.00 5.74 -9.62
N ARG A 250 32.46 5.04 -8.59
CA ARG A 250 31.88 3.78 -8.12
C ARG A 250 30.68 3.97 -7.20
N ILE A 251 30.51 5.17 -6.65
CA ILE A 251 29.43 5.56 -5.74
C ILE A 251 28.81 6.85 -6.28
N ILE A 252 27.49 6.91 -6.27
CA ILE A 252 26.73 8.09 -6.69
C ILE A 252 26.49 8.97 -5.46
N THR A 253 27.16 10.10 -5.44
CA THR A 253 27.09 11.11 -4.38
C THR A 253 26.03 12.17 -4.66
N SER A 254 25.66 12.97 -3.67
CA SER A 254 24.77 14.12 -3.83
C SER A 254 25.33 15.13 -4.85
N LYS A 255 26.63 15.32 -4.93
CA LYS A 255 27.32 16.19 -5.88
C LYS A 255 27.05 15.75 -7.34
N LEU A 256 27.18 14.45 -7.64
CA LEU A 256 26.87 13.91 -8.98
C LEU A 256 25.40 14.11 -9.36
N VAL A 257 24.49 13.88 -8.42
CA VAL A 257 23.05 14.12 -8.64
C VAL A 257 22.78 15.61 -8.88
N ALA A 258 23.41 16.51 -8.13
CA ALA A 258 23.27 17.95 -8.30
C ALA A 258 23.79 18.41 -9.66
N GLN A 259 24.96 17.94 -10.08
CA GLN A 259 25.55 18.27 -11.37
C GLN A 259 24.66 17.80 -12.54
N ALA A 260 24.17 16.58 -12.47
CA ALA A 260 23.22 16.04 -13.44
C ALA A 260 21.93 16.87 -13.55
N ALA A 261 21.40 17.34 -12.41
CA ALA A 261 20.21 18.18 -12.35
C ALA A 261 20.48 19.58 -12.92
N LEU A 262 21.62 20.20 -12.57
CA LEU A 262 22.02 21.53 -13.05
C LEU A 262 22.18 21.56 -14.58
N ASP A 263 22.87 20.59 -15.17
CA ASP A 263 23.11 20.55 -16.60
C ASP A 263 21.83 20.30 -17.39
N ARG A 264 20.94 19.45 -16.86
CA ARG A 264 19.62 19.26 -17.46
C ARG A 264 18.74 20.50 -17.36
N SER A 265 18.86 21.29 -16.30
CA SER A 265 18.11 22.55 -16.15
C SER A 265 18.55 23.63 -17.13
N LYS A 266 19.81 23.60 -17.60
CA LYS A 266 20.34 24.55 -18.59
C LYS A 266 19.85 24.26 -20.01
N GLY A 267 19.60 23.02 -20.37
CA GLY A 267 19.28 22.60 -21.75
C GLY A 267 18.01 21.73 -21.88
N GLY A 268 17.34 21.37 -20.80
CA GLY A 268 16.20 20.46 -20.81
C GLY A 268 14.85 21.14 -21.00
N ILE A 269 13.91 20.43 -21.63
CA ILE A 269 12.52 20.91 -21.82
C ILE A 269 11.78 20.98 -20.47
N LEU A 270 12.11 20.08 -19.53
CA LEU A 270 11.54 20.05 -18.17
C LEU A 270 12.69 20.21 -17.17
N PRO A 271 12.80 21.35 -16.50
CA PRO A 271 13.78 21.55 -15.44
C PRO A 271 13.44 20.63 -14.26
N LEU A 272 14.45 19.93 -13.71
CA LEU A 272 14.30 19.05 -12.54
C LEU A 272 14.26 19.85 -11.22
N ALA A 273 14.67 21.12 -11.25
CA ALA A 273 14.65 21.99 -10.07
C ALA A 273 14.16 23.38 -10.46
N ALA A 274 13.51 24.08 -9.55
CA ALA A 274 13.19 25.49 -9.71
C ALA A 274 14.49 26.32 -9.79
N LYS A 275 14.45 27.46 -10.50
CA LYS A 275 15.63 28.33 -10.63
C LYS A 275 16.25 28.77 -9.29
N GLU A 276 15.40 28.91 -8.28
CA GLU A 276 15.79 29.29 -6.91
C GLU A 276 16.54 28.16 -6.19
N GLU A 277 16.21 26.89 -6.45
CA GLU A 277 16.88 25.72 -5.87
C GLU A 277 18.23 25.43 -6.53
N LEU A 278 18.48 25.94 -7.75
CA LEU A 278 19.72 25.69 -8.50
C LEU A 278 20.96 26.32 -7.84
N GLY A 279 20.80 27.47 -7.16
CA GLY A 279 21.88 28.13 -6.42
C GLY A 279 22.43 27.28 -5.28
N ASP A 280 21.55 26.66 -4.53
CA ASP A 280 21.89 25.80 -3.38
C ASP A 280 22.56 24.49 -3.85
N LEU A 281 22.17 23.97 -5.02
CA LEU A 281 22.74 22.75 -5.59
C LEU A 281 24.21 22.92 -6.01
N ALA A 282 24.59 24.12 -6.46
CA ALA A 282 25.95 24.41 -6.89
C ALA A 282 26.98 24.47 -5.73
N THR A 283 26.50 24.62 -4.49
CA THR A 283 27.34 24.81 -3.29
C THR A 283 27.35 23.60 -2.35
N LEU A 284 26.81 22.46 -2.78
CA LEU A 284 26.76 21.24 -1.95
C LEU A 284 28.17 20.73 -1.63
N PRO A 285 28.50 20.47 -0.34
CA PRO A 285 29.77 19.87 0.04
C PRO A 285 29.87 18.43 -0.50
N GLU A 286 31.11 17.96 -0.70
CA GLU A 286 31.34 16.55 -1.00
C GLU A 286 30.82 15.66 0.13
N ASP A 287 30.10 14.59 -0.24
CA ASP A 287 29.74 13.55 0.70
C ASP A 287 31.04 12.88 1.13
N ALA A 288 31.36 12.91 2.43
CA ALA A 288 32.38 12.02 2.96
C ALA A 288 31.92 10.58 2.66
N GLU A 289 32.84 9.69 2.32
CA GLU A 289 32.58 8.24 2.27
C GLU A 289 32.27 7.77 3.70
N GLU A 290 31.07 8.06 4.18
CA GLU A 290 30.56 7.46 5.41
C GLU A 290 30.07 6.05 5.04
N PRO A 291 30.59 5.00 5.72
CA PRO A 291 30.02 3.69 5.59
C PRO A 291 28.55 3.79 6.01
N ASP A 292 27.65 3.39 5.13
CA ASP A 292 26.21 3.35 5.39
C ASP A 292 25.94 2.60 6.71
N ASP A 293 25.45 3.30 7.72
CA ASP A 293 24.74 2.64 8.81
C ASP A 293 23.55 1.92 8.19
N PRO A 294 23.41 0.61 8.41
CA PRO A 294 22.36 -0.16 7.76
C PRO A 294 21.00 0.32 8.26
N ILE A 295 20.25 1.00 7.39
CA ILE A 295 18.82 1.24 7.61
C ILE A 295 18.14 -0.14 7.75
N PRO A 296 17.26 -0.35 8.74
CA PRO A 296 16.70 -1.66 9.03
C PRO A 296 16.06 -2.28 7.79
N ASN A 297 16.60 -3.42 7.37
CA ASN A 297 16.17 -4.19 6.22
C ASN A 297 14.72 -4.70 6.37
N LEU A 298 13.87 -4.26 5.46
CA LEU A 298 12.70 -5.05 5.04
C LEU A 298 13.15 -5.99 3.91
N GLN A 299 13.45 -7.24 4.25
CA GLN A 299 13.72 -8.29 3.26
C GLN A 299 12.45 -9.03 2.87
N PRO A 300 12.30 -9.36 1.57
CA PRO A 300 11.67 -10.61 1.18
C PRO A 300 12.74 -11.66 0.77
N ASP A 301 12.52 -12.85 1.28
CA ASP A 301 12.99 -14.16 0.83
C ASP A 301 14.34 -14.31 0.08
N ALA A 302 15.30 -14.94 0.73
CA ALA A 302 16.37 -15.71 0.08
C ALA A 302 16.65 -16.98 0.88
N THR A 303 16.55 -18.10 0.17
CA THR A 303 16.96 -19.46 0.59
C THR A 303 18.44 -19.54 0.99
N PRO A 304 18.80 -20.34 1.97
CA PRO A 304 20.16 -20.40 2.48
C PRO A 304 21.01 -21.45 1.73
N THR A 305 22.18 -21.03 1.25
CA THR A 305 23.31 -21.96 1.04
C THR A 305 24.46 -21.48 1.91
N GLY A 306 24.99 -22.40 2.69
CA GLY A 306 25.87 -22.15 3.80
C GLY A 306 27.34 -21.82 3.46
N SER A 307 28.00 -21.20 4.43
CA SER A 307 29.24 -21.65 5.09
C SER A 307 29.70 -20.63 6.13
N SER A 308 29.95 -21.14 7.31
CA SER A 308 30.78 -20.73 8.47
C SER A 308 31.62 -19.47 8.42
N ASP A 309 31.36 -18.47 9.37
CA ASP A 309 32.34 -18.18 10.42
C ASP A 309 31.71 -17.30 11.53
N GLY A 310 32.16 -17.53 12.76
CA GLY A 310 31.55 -17.21 14.03
C GLY A 310 31.32 -15.72 14.35
N CYS A 311 30.05 -15.40 14.48
CA CYS A 311 29.53 -14.36 15.37
C CYS A 311 28.27 -14.94 16.01
N LEU A 312 28.12 -14.84 17.34
CA LEU A 312 27.01 -15.40 18.09
C LEU A 312 25.68 -14.79 17.60
N VAL A 313 25.08 -15.46 16.63
CA VAL A 313 23.73 -15.13 16.14
C VAL A 313 22.75 -15.66 17.18
N SER A 314 22.12 -14.75 17.93
CA SER A 314 21.03 -15.11 18.84
C SER A 314 19.91 -15.79 18.05
N THR A 315 19.37 -16.86 18.61
CA THR A 315 18.24 -17.57 17.99
C THR A 315 16.95 -16.71 18.07
N PRO A 316 15.98 -16.82 17.16
CA PRO A 316 14.72 -16.08 17.22
C PRO A 316 13.97 -16.27 18.54
N GLN A 317 14.10 -17.44 19.17
CA GLN A 317 13.54 -17.73 20.49
C GLN A 317 14.27 -16.96 21.61
N GLU A 318 15.60 -16.83 21.51
CA GLU A 318 16.38 -16.03 22.47
C GLU A 318 16.06 -14.53 22.35
N ASP A 319 15.90 -14.01 21.12
CA ASP A 319 15.50 -12.63 20.89
C ASP A 319 14.09 -12.38 21.44
N TYR A 320 13.16 -13.28 21.26
CA TYR A 320 11.83 -13.20 21.86
C TYR A 320 11.88 -13.17 23.38
N ALA A 321 12.67 -14.07 23.99
CA ALA A 321 12.82 -14.13 25.45
C ALA A 321 13.47 -12.86 26.02
N LYS A 322 14.51 -12.33 25.37
CA LYS A 322 15.13 -11.05 25.73
C LYS A 322 14.15 -9.88 25.57
N GLY A 323 13.36 -9.87 24.48
CA GLY A 323 12.32 -8.87 24.27
C GLY A 323 11.26 -8.90 25.36
N MET A 324 10.88 -10.07 25.84
CA MET A 324 9.96 -10.21 27.00
C MET A 324 10.56 -9.64 28.29
N ALA A 325 11.82 -9.91 28.57
CA ALA A 325 12.52 -9.36 29.74
C ALA A 325 12.56 -7.81 29.69
N LEU A 326 12.98 -7.22 28.56
CA LEU A 326 13.01 -5.77 28.37
C LEU A 326 11.61 -5.13 28.48
N LYS A 327 10.57 -5.81 28.01
CA LYS A 327 9.18 -5.37 28.16
C LYS A 327 8.76 -5.31 29.64
N GLU A 328 9.22 -6.25 30.47
CA GLU A 328 8.98 -6.26 31.92
C GLU A 328 9.74 -5.15 32.64
N GLU A 329 10.97 -4.85 32.21
CA GLU A 329 11.77 -3.72 32.67
C GLU A 329 11.22 -2.34 32.26
N GLY A 330 10.23 -2.32 31.35
CA GLY A 330 9.64 -1.07 30.84
C GLY A 330 10.39 -0.46 29.65
N ARG A 331 11.45 -1.07 29.15
CA ARG A 331 12.25 -0.65 27.98
C ARG A 331 11.57 -1.05 26.68
N LEU A 332 10.39 -0.45 26.44
CA LEU A 332 9.43 -0.92 25.42
C LEU A 332 9.96 -0.75 23.99
N LYS A 333 10.77 0.28 23.70
CA LYS A 333 11.34 0.49 22.35
C LYS A 333 12.33 -0.61 21.99
N GLU A 334 13.25 -0.91 22.89
CA GLU A 334 14.24 -1.97 22.68
C GLU A 334 13.60 -3.37 22.64
N ALA A 335 12.52 -3.57 23.40
CA ALA A 335 11.73 -4.80 23.31
C ALA A 335 11.09 -4.98 21.93
N VAL A 336 10.60 -3.90 21.32
CA VAL A 336 10.00 -3.91 19.98
C VAL A 336 11.03 -4.35 18.93
N ASP A 337 12.28 -3.86 18.99
CA ASP A 337 13.33 -4.23 18.05
C ASP A 337 13.67 -5.73 18.13
N LEU A 338 13.73 -6.28 19.35
CA LEU A 338 13.96 -7.72 19.55
C LEU A 338 12.77 -8.58 19.10
N PHE A 339 11.55 -8.11 19.29
CA PHE A 339 10.38 -8.81 18.76
C PHE A 339 10.34 -8.78 17.24
N HIS A 340 10.75 -7.70 16.58
CA HIS A 340 10.91 -7.66 15.12
C HIS A 340 12.01 -8.62 14.65
N SER A 341 13.12 -8.75 15.40
CA SER A 341 14.15 -9.76 15.10
C SER A 341 13.60 -11.18 15.22
N ALA A 342 12.86 -11.49 16.29
CA ALA A 342 12.23 -12.80 16.50
C ALA A 342 11.17 -13.11 15.43
N ALA A 343 10.46 -12.10 14.91
CA ALA A 343 9.45 -12.25 13.85
C ALA A 343 10.03 -12.66 12.48
N ARG A 344 11.35 -12.70 12.31
CA ARG A 344 11.99 -13.25 11.09
C ARG A 344 11.73 -14.73 10.92
N ASP A 345 11.49 -15.44 12.02
CA ASP A 345 11.06 -16.84 11.97
C ASP A 345 9.52 -16.91 11.89
N LYS A 346 9.00 -17.59 10.86
CA LYS A 346 7.56 -17.78 10.65
C LYS A 346 6.87 -18.43 11.85
N SER A 347 7.55 -19.30 12.59
CA SER A 347 7.01 -19.95 13.79
C SER A 347 6.78 -18.98 14.95
N MET A 348 7.51 -17.86 14.98
CA MET A 348 7.41 -16.84 16.02
C MET A 348 6.63 -15.60 15.58
N TRP A 349 6.26 -15.52 14.29
CA TRP A 349 5.62 -14.36 13.68
C TRP A 349 4.42 -13.83 14.46
N PHE A 350 3.42 -14.69 14.69
CA PHE A 350 2.21 -14.33 15.42
C PHE A 350 2.52 -13.80 16.83
N LYS A 351 3.35 -14.55 17.57
CA LYS A 351 3.71 -14.22 18.96
C LYS A 351 4.47 -12.91 19.03
N ALA A 352 5.44 -12.71 18.16
CA ALA A 352 6.27 -11.52 18.13
C ALA A 352 5.46 -10.26 17.78
N TYR A 353 4.66 -10.27 16.70
CA TYR A 353 3.82 -9.13 16.33
C TYR A 353 2.72 -8.84 17.33
N SER A 354 2.19 -9.84 18.02
CA SER A 354 1.27 -9.64 19.14
C SER A 354 1.93 -8.86 20.27
N GLN A 355 3.21 -9.15 20.60
CA GLN A 355 3.96 -8.43 21.62
C GLN A 355 4.32 -7.00 21.19
N VAL A 356 4.69 -6.80 19.91
CA VAL A 356 4.91 -5.46 19.32
C VAL A 356 3.67 -4.59 19.49
N GLY A 357 2.48 -5.12 19.13
CA GLY A 357 1.22 -4.40 19.31
C GLY A 357 0.94 -4.02 20.76
N LEU A 358 1.26 -4.89 21.70
CA LEU A 358 1.12 -4.62 23.14
C LEU A 358 2.11 -3.55 23.65
N CYS A 359 3.34 -3.54 23.15
CA CYS A 359 4.32 -2.52 23.47
C CYS A 359 3.85 -1.14 22.98
N TYR A 360 3.41 -1.04 21.73
CA TYR A 360 2.88 0.21 21.19
C TYR A 360 1.61 0.69 21.91
N ALA A 361 0.72 -0.22 22.29
CA ALA A 361 -0.46 0.12 23.09
C ALA A 361 -0.08 0.72 24.45
N LYS A 362 0.98 0.21 25.10
CA LYS A 362 1.50 0.76 26.37
C LYS A 362 2.09 2.17 26.20
N VAL A 363 2.75 2.45 25.07
CA VAL A 363 3.33 3.78 24.76
C VAL A 363 2.27 4.76 24.25
N ARG A 364 1.01 4.33 24.10
CA ARG A 364 -0.12 5.07 23.53
C ARG A 364 0.03 5.38 22.03
N GLU A 365 0.89 4.66 21.34
CA GLU A 365 0.98 4.70 19.88
C GLU A 365 -0.09 3.79 19.26
N HIS A 366 -1.35 4.17 19.41
CA HIS A 366 -2.49 3.33 19.06
C HIS A 366 -2.56 2.93 17.58
N HIS A 367 -2.07 3.80 16.67
CA HIS A 367 -2.04 3.47 15.24
C HIS A 367 -1.04 2.36 14.94
N ALA A 368 0.17 2.44 15.50
CA ALA A 368 1.18 1.40 15.37
C ALA A 368 0.73 0.08 16.03
N ALA A 369 0.07 0.16 17.19
CA ALA A 369 -0.50 -1.01 17.85
C ALA A 369 -1.55 -1.74 16.99
N ILE A 370 -2.47 -1.01 16.36
CA ILE A 370 -3.49 -1.58 15.47
C ILE A 370 -2.83 -2.27 14.26
N GLN A 371 -1.81 -1.65 13.66
CA GLN A 371 -1.09 -2.26 12.55
C GLN A 371 -0.40 -3.55 12.98
N ALA A 372 0.32 -3.55 14.09
CA ALA A 372 1.01 -4.73 14.59
C ALA A 372 0.03 -5.89 14.91
N PHE A 373 -1.14 -5.60 15.50
CA PHE A 373 -2.16 -6.62 15.73
C PHE A 373 -2.76 -7.19 14.43
N ARG A 374 -2.95 -6.34 13.41
CA ARG A 374 -3.41 -6.81 12.09
C ARG A 374 -2.37 -7.72 11.45
N THR A 375 -1.11 -7.30 11.45
CA THR A 375 0.01 -8.11 10.93
C THR A 375 0.12 -9.45 11.66
N ALA A 376 -0.11 -9.51 12.97
CA ALA A 376 -0.19 -10.79 13.70
C ALA A 376 -1.35 -11.66 13.19
N LEU A 377 -2.52 -11.08 12.95
CA LEU A 377 -3.72 -11.80 12.52
C LEU A 377 -3.64 -12.31 11.07
N ASP A 378 -2.71 -11.80 10.25
CA ASP A 378 -2.46 -12.27 8.88
C ASP A 378 -1.80 -13.67 8.86
N ASP A 379 -1.29 -14.17 9.99
CA ASP A 379 -0.75 -15.52 10.09
C ASP A 379 -1.88 -16.57 10.16
N PRO A 380 -2.02 -17.43 9.14
CA PRO A 380 -3.05 -18.47 9.12
C PRO A 380 -2.76 -19.63 10.07
N THR A 381 -1.51 -19.78 10.55
CA THR A 381 -1.05 -20.91 11.35
C THR A 381 -1.28 -20.71 12.85
N ALA A 382 -1.66 -19.49 13.27
CA ALA A 382 -1.90 -19.16 14.67
C ALA A 382 -3.07 -19.94 15.26
N GLN A 383 -2.94 -20.34 16.53
CA GLN A 383 -3.98 -21.07 17.24
C GLN A 383 -5.24 -20.21 17.37
N GLN A 384 -6.40 -20.84 17.23
CA GLN A 384 -7.70 -20.14 17.27
C GLN A 384 -7.90 -19.31 18.54
N GLN A 385 -7.47 -19.82 19.70
CA GLN A 385 -7.58 -19.11 20.96
C GLN A 385 -6.71 -17.84 21.00
N GLU A 386 -5.46 -17.94 20.52
CA GLU A 386 -4.53 -16.81 20.45
C GLU A 386 -5.06 -15.71 19.50
N ARG A 387 -5.68 -16.11 18.37
CA ARG A 387 -6.32 -15.18 17.42
C ARG A 387 -7.50 -14.43 18.06
N LEU A 388 -8.33 -15.11 18.85
CA LEU A 388 -9.44 -14.50 19.57
C LEU A 388 -8.96 -13.45 20.58
N ASP A 389 -7.87 -13.75 21.29
CA ASP A 389 -7.28 -12.82 22.25
C ASP A 389 -6.74 -11.56 21.58
N VAL A 390 -6.03 -11.70 20.46
CA VAL A 390 -5.51 -10.55 19.67
C VAL A 390 -6.66 -9.73 19.06
N LEU A 391 -7.70 -10.38 18.52
CA LEU A 391 -8.90 -9.70 18.01
C LEU A 391 -9.61 -8.89 19.10
N TYR A 392 -9.68 -9.44 20.32
CA TYR A 392 -10.27 -8.73 21.45
C TYR A 392 -9.49 -7.47 21.82
N VAL A 393 -8.15 -7.56 21.90
CA VAL A 393 -7.29 -6.40 22.21
C VAL A 393 -7.35 -5.38 21.08
N LEU A 394 -7.39 -5.81 19.83
CA LEU A 394 -7.59 -4.93 18.67
C LEU A 394 -8.93 -4.19 18.75
N GLY A 395 -10.02 -4.89 19.04
CA GLY A 395 -11.35 -4.31 19.22
C GLY A 395 -11.35 -3.23 20.33
N ARG A 396 -10.75 -3.53 21.48
CA ARG A 396 -10.60 -2.60 22.61
C ARG A 396 -9.77 -1.35 22.25
N THR A 397 -8.68 -1.55 21.49
CA THR A 397 -7.83 -0.44 21.04
C THR A 397 -8.58 0.46 20.04
N LEU A 398 -9.36 -0.12 19.14
CA LEU A 398 -10.21 0.62 18.20
C LEU A 398 -11.33 1.39 18.89
N GLU A 399 -11.95 0.78 19.92
CA GLU A 399 -12.97 1.40 20.76
C GLU A 399 -12.44 2.64 21.49
N SER A 400 -11.23 2.56 22.06
CA SER A 400 -10.58 3.69 22.75
C SER A 400 -10.24 4.86 21.81
N LEU A 401 -10.12 4.62 20.50
CA LEU A 401 -9.93 5.64 19.48
C LEU A 401 -11.25 6.17 18.88
N GLY A 402 -12.41 5.74 19.39
CA GLY A 402 -13.70 6.13 18.86
C GLY A 402 -14.02 5.51 17.49
N LYS A 403 -13.22 4.54 17.01
CA LYS A 403 -13.43 3.85 15.72
C LYS A 403 -14.46 2.72 15.86
N ALA A 404 -15.68 3.08 16.25
CA ALA A 404 -16.75 2.15 16.61
C ALA A 404 -17.06 1.12 15.51
N SER A 405 -17.11 1.52 14.25
CA SER A 405 -17.37 0.61 13.11
C SER A 405 -16.31 -0.49 12.95
N GLN A 406 -15.05 -0.16 13.16
CA GLN A 406 -13.95 -1.13 13.07
C GLN A 406 -13.89 -2.01 14.32
N ALA A 407 -14.19 -1.47 15.50
CA ALA A 407 -14.30 -2.25 16.73
C ALA A 407 -15.45 -3.28 16.65
N LEU A 408 -16.62 -2.87 16.12
CA LEU A 408 -17.74 -3.76 15.84
C LEU A 408 -17.35 -4.91 14.91
N ALA A 409 -16.60 -4.63 13.84
CA ALA A 409 -16.14 -5.66 12.91
C ALA A 409 -15.24 -6.70 13.61
N ALA A 410 -14.31 -6.27 14.46
CA ALA A 410 -13.45 -7.16 15.23
C ALA A 410 -14.26 -8.02 16.23
N TYR A 411 -15.21 -7.42 16.94
CA TYR A 411 -16.05 -8.13 17.88
C TYR A 411 -17.02 -9.11 17.21
N HIS A 412 -17.57 -8.79 16.04
CA HIS A 412 -18.38 -9.71 15.26
C HIS A 412 -17.60 -10.96 14.83
N GLN A 413 -16.32 -10.81 14.44
CA GLN A 413 -15.47 -11.96 14.15
C GLN A 413 -15.29 -12.87 15.36
N ILE A 414 -15.16 -12.32 16.58
CA ILE A 414 -15.03 -13.10 17.80
C ILE A 414 -16.32 -13.86 18.08
N ILE A 415 -17.49 -13.22 18.05
CA ILE A 415 -18.77 -13.87 18.32
C ILE A 415 -19.11 -14.95 17.31
N HIS A 416 -18.74 -14.76 16.05
CA HIS A 416 -18.94 -15.76 15.01
C HIS A 416 -18.18 -17.06 15.31
N ILE A 417 -17.02 -16.96 15.97
CA ILE A 417 -16.19 -18.13 16.33
C ILE A 417 -16.59 -18.66 17.72
N THR A 418 -16.78 -17.77 18.69
CA THR A 418 -17.10 -18.12 20.09
C THR A 418 -18.10 -17.12 20.67
N PRO A 419 -19.42 -17.45 20.69
CA PRO A 419 -20.47 -16.54 21.11
C PRO A 419 -20.35 -16.02 22.56
N THR A 420 -19.70 -16.77 23.44
CA THR A 420 -19.55 -16.48 24.88
C THR A 420 -18.17 -15.96 25.26
N PHE A 421 -17.42 -15.41 24.30
CA PHE A 421 -16.06 -14.93 24.56
C PHE A 421 -16.09 -13.63 25.39
N ARG A 422 -15.65 -13.70 26.64
CA ARG A 422 -15.53 -12.58 27.58
C ARG A 422 -16.80 -11.69 27.62
N ASP A 423 -16.62 -10.35 27.61
CA ASP A 423 -17.65 -9.32 27.61
C ASP A 423 -18.00 -8.80 26.19
N VAL A 424 -17.61 -9.52 25.14
CA VAL A 424 -17.78 -9.06 23.74
C VAL A 424 -19.25 -8.84 23.38
N ALA A 425 -20.16 -9.71 23.85
CA ALA A 425 -21.59 -9.56 23.59
C ALA A 425 -22.15 -8.26 24.19
N HIS A 426 -21.74 -7.92 25.42
CA HIS A 426 -22.14 -6.69 26.09
C HIS A 426 -21.59 -5.45 25.34
N ARG A 427 -20.31 -5.47 24.93
CA ARG A 427 -19.70 -4.38 24.17
C ARG A 427 -20.33 -4.15 22.82
N LEU A 428 -20.74 -5.21 22.14
CA LEU A 428 -21.49 -5.07 20.89
C LEU A 428 -22.81 -4.34 21.09
N GLN A 429 -23.54 -4.65 22.17
CA GLN A 429 -24.78 -3.94 22.48
C GLN A 429 -24.55 -2.47 22.82
N GLU A 430 -23.52 -2.16 23.61
CA GLU A 430 -23.14 -0.76 23.91
C GLU A 430 -22.78 0.04 22.67
N LEU A 431 -21.93 -0.52 21.79
CA LEU A 431 -21.48 0.16 20.57
C LEU A 431 -22.60 0.32 19.52
N GLN A 432 -23.60 -0.55 19.50
CA GLN A 432 -24.78 -0.45 18.64
C GLN A 432 -25.80 0.59 19.12
N GLN A 433 -25.82 0.93 20.41
CA GLN A 433 -26.71 1.92 21.00
C GLN A 433 -26.20 3.36 20.89
N ILE A 434 -24.95 3.58 20.47
CA ILE A 434 -24.41 4.92 20.24
C ILE A 434 -25.06 5.51 18.98
N PRO A 435 -25.83 6.62 19.07
CA PRO A 435 -26.48 7.20 17.91
C PRO A 435 -25.43 7.71 16.92
N LYS A 436 -25.66 7.49 15.61
CA LYS A 436 -24.78 7.83 14.49
C LYS A 436 -24.50 9.35 14.29
N HIS A 437 -24.79 10.19 15.26
CA HIS A 437 -24.59 11.63 15.20
C HIS A 437 -23.83 12.14 16.44
N SER A 438 -22.51 11.97 16.44
CA SER A 438 -21.59 12.87 17.14
C SER A 438 -20.13 12.58 16.72
N SER A 439 -19.75 13.04 15.53
CA SER A 439 -18.39 13.37 15.23
C SER A 439 -18.13 14.78 15.76
N ASP A 440 -17.03 14.94 16.49
CA ASP A 440 -16.47 16.18 17.02
C ASP A 440 -17.08 16.73 18.31
N LYS A 441 -16.45 16.32 19.41
CA LYS A 441 -15.96 17.26 20.46
C LYS A 441 -15.19 16.48 21.52
N GLY A 442 -13.94 16.86 21.74
CA GLY A 442 -13.10 16.31 22.79
C GLY A 442 -13.68 16.52 24.19
N GLN A 443 -13.73 15.47 24.97
CA GLN A 443 -13.91 15.54 26.42
C GLN A 443 -12.89 14.65 27.14
N SER A 444 -12.14 15.34 27.91
CA SER A 444 -11.18 15.16 29.01
C SER A 444 -11.29 13.87 29.86
N SER A 445 -10.32 13.08 29.93
CA SER A 445 -9.11 12.89 30.79
C SER A 445 -9.27 12.44 32.24
N SER A 446 -10.36 11.82 32.73
CA SER A 446 -10.36 11.25 34.09
C SER A 446 -10.62 9.75 34.19
N ASP A 447 -11.32 9.15 33.24
CA ASP A 447 -11.64 7.70 33.23
C ASP A 447 -10.59 6.79 32.59
N HIS A 448 -9.62 7.36 31.86
CA HIS A 448 -8.62 6.58 31.13
C HIS A 448 -7.56 5.88 31.99
N ARG A 449 -7.30 6.33 33.22
CA ARG A 449 -6.28 5.71 34.11
C ARG A 449 -6.75 4.37 34.68
N SER A 450 -8.02 4.24 35.01
CA SER A 450 -8.62 3.00 35.54
C SER A 450 -8.71 1.91 34.46
N TRP A 451 -9.02 2.31 33.22
CA TRP A 451 -9.17 1.43 32.08
C TRP A 451 -7.85 0.75 31.66
N PHE A 452 -6.74 1.52 31.61
CA PHE A 452 -5.42 0.98 31.22
C PHE A 452 -4.90 -0.07 32.21
N GLY A 453 -5.13 0.13 33.50
CA GLY A 453 -4.78 -0.84 34.55
C GLY A 453 -5.51 -2.18 34.33
N SER A 454 -6.78 -2.15 33.96
CA SER A 454 -7.59 -3.35 33.71
C SER A 454 -7.12 -4.09 32.44
N VAL A 455 -6.91 -3.39 31.32
CA VAL A 455 -6.48 -4.01 30.05
C VAL A 455 -5.09 -4.64 30.18
N VAL A 456 -4.15 -3.96 30.84
CA VAL A 456 -2.80 -4.49 31.06
C VAL A 456 -2.81 -5.68 32.03
N SER A 457 -3.68 -5.66 33.06
CA SER A 457 -3.89 -6.80 33.97
C SER A 457 -4.48 -8.02 33.27
N ASP A 458 -5.48 -7.82 32.44
CA ASP A 458 -6.12 -8.89 31.66
C ASP A 458 -5.18 -9.49 30.62
N ILE A 459 -4.34 -8.63 29.97
CA ILE A 459 -3.32 -9.06 29.01
C ILE A 459 -2.21 -9.86 29.70
N ARG A 460 -1.82 -9.49 30.93
CA ARG A 460 -0.81 -10.24 31.73
C ARG A 460 -1.28 -11.66 32.04
N ARG A 461 -2.59 -11.84 32.31
CA ARG A 461 -3.21 -13.14 32.56
C ARG A 461 -3.28 -14.04 31.33
N ILE A 462 -3.35 -13.46 30.14
CA ILE A 462 -3.65 -14.15 28.88
C ILE A 462 -2.38 -14.69 28.22
N LEU A 463 -1.28 -13.94 28.24
CA LEU A 463 -0.08 -14.24 27.46
C LEU A 463 1.06 -14.88 28.28
N ILE A 464 0.98 -14.91 29.60
CA ILE A 464 2.02 -15.47 30.48
C ILE A 464 1.64 -16.85 31.00
N GLY A 465 0.42 -17.37 30.69
CA GLY A 465 0.01 -18.73 31.08
C GLY A 465 0.26 -18.97 32.57
N SER A 466 -0.63 -18.54 33.46
CA SER A 466 -0.61 -19.05 34.86
C SER A 466 -0.97 -20.54 34.82
N PRO A 467 -0.21 -21.41 35.47
CA PRO A 467 -0.60 -22.82 35.62
C PRO A 467 -1.88 -22.92 36.43
N PRO A 468 -2.60 -24.08 36.37
CA PRO A 468 -3.94 -24.28 36.86
C PRO A 468 -4.11 -24.01 38.31
#